data_d894a1e521d7e9d37799781d4e02f2b6
#
_entry.id   d894a1e521d7e9d37799781d4e02f2b6
#
_cell.length_a   1.000
_cell.length_b   1.000
_cell.length_c   1.000
_cell.angle_alpha   90.00
_cell.angle_beta   90.00
_cell.angle_gamma   90.00
#
_symmetry.space_group_name_H-M   'P 1'
#
loop_
_entity.id
_entity.type
_entity.pdbx_description
1 polymer ?
#
loop_
_entity_poly.entity_id
_entity_poly.type
_entity_poly.pdbx_seq_one_letter_code
_entity_poly.pdbx_strand_id
1 'polypeptide(L)'
;MHSSSKLITSSVTLPEGYDSIDIYADALCRAYRDYGYLAQMHIVDFFVSGHWKQLPLEWQEYFDNEDFDIAGLIDMASAATVAPGCPESLRTYVQQMFALQFPRTKTRAKPGVDISNQKQQQQTQIPKYFLGGMSPKKHAEVVELSQLINSVAVNTGCRRIADVGAGQGYLTRVLAYANSSSKAELLAIDHDWKQARGAEKYQESTLKRLKGPRARADGFEWDDSLTSRITHDVQAIDMQATGALGDLCKKNIGDGRFMLCGLHACGDLSSAVLKTFAESDAAAVVLVPCCYNHITENAKQTDSCADVPLNQSAPGAQPG
;
A
#
# COMPACT_ATOMS: atom_id res chain seq x y z
N MET A 1 25.62 0.55 -23.32
CA MET A 1 25.49 1.81 -22.55
C MET A 1 24.37 2.64 -23.16
N HIS A 2 23.12 2.45 -22.71
CA HIS A 2 22.05 3.40 -22.94
C HIS A 2 21.33 3.54 -21.60
N SER A 3 21.84 4.49 -20.81
CA SER A 3 21.09 5.03 -19.67
C SER A 3 19.93 5.85 -20.25
N SER A 4 18.81 5.18 -20.50
CA SER A 4 17.56 5.86 -20.74
C SER A 4 17.11 6.38 -19.38
N SER A 5 17.35 7.66 -19.11
CA SER A 5 16.79 8.33 -17.94
C SER A 5 15.28 8.17 -18.00
N LYS A 6 14.75 7.29 -17.15
CA LYS A 6 13.30 7.16 -16.96
C LYS A 6 12.80 8.52 -16.49
N LEU A 7 11.96 9.16 -17.29
CA LEU A 7 11.32 10.40 -16.91
C LEU A 7 10.35 10.06 -15.77
N ILE A 8 10.77 10.34 -14.53
CA ILE A 8 9.89 10.24 -13.36
C ILE A 8 9.08 11.52 -13.35
N THR A 9 7.91 11.51 -13.99
CA THR A 9 6.92 12.56 -13.81
C THR A 9 6.13 12.26 -12.56
N SER A 10 6.59 12.73 -11.41
CA SER A 10 5.83 12.68 -10.18
C SER A 10 4.95 13.93 -10.08
N SER A 11 3.67 13.82 -10.36
CA SER A 11 2.70 14.81 -9.90
C SER A 11 2.12 14.32 -8.57
N VAL A 12 2.87 14.53 -7.49
CA VAL A 12 2.33 14.36 -6.15
C VAL A 12 1.50 15.59 -5.83
N THR A 13 0.21 15.43 -5.62
CA THR A 13 -0.62 16.51 -5.08
C THR A 13 -0.33 16.60 -3.59
N LEU A 14 0.42 17.60 -3.19
CA LEU A 14 0.71 17.86 -1.78
C LEU A 14 -0.56 18.30 -1.03
N PRO A 15 -0.59 18.14 0.30
CA PRO A 15 -1.63 18.73 1.12
C PRO A 15 -1.71 20.24 0.92
N GLU A 16 -2.89 20.81 1.13
CA GLU A 16 -3.11 22.27 1.03
C GLU A 16 -2.16 23.05 1.95
N GLY A 17 -1.55 24.08 1.42
CA GLY A 17 -0.57 24.91 2.14
C GLY A 17 0.88 24.49 1.97
N TYR A 18 1.18 23.45 1.18
CA TYR A 18 2.54 23.03 0.89
C TYR A 18 2.87 23.18 -0.60
N ASP A 19 3.75 24.12 -0.92
CA ASP A 19 4.12 24.45 -2.31
C ASP A 19 5.27 23.59 -2.86
N SER A 20 6.01 22.89 -2.00
CA SER A 20 7.09 22.00 -2.41
C SER A 20 7.22 20.77 -1.51
N ILE A 21 7.82 19.71 -2.07
CA ILE A 21 8.11 18.47 -1.35
C ILE A 21 9.05 18.74 -0.16
N ASP A 22 10.03 19.61 -0.33
CA ASP A 22 11.01 19.92 0.72
C ASP A 22 10.32 20.60 1.94
N ILE A 23 9.47 21.60 1.67
CA ILE A 23 8.70 22.27 2.73
C ILE A 23 7.78 21.27 3.45
N TYR A 24 7.14 20.37 2.70
CA TYR A 24 6.29 19.33 3.27
C TYR A 24 7.10 18.32 4.08
N ALA A 25 8.24 17.87 3.57
CA ALA A 25 9.15 16.96 4.29
C ALA A 25 9.65 17.56 5.61
N ASP A 26 10.03 18.83 5.59
CA ASP A 26 10.41 19.55 6.81
C ASP A 26 9.27 19.64 7.84
N ALA A 27 8.03 19.82 7.37
CA ALA A 27 6.86 19.83 8.24
C ALA A 27 6.61 18.45 8.85
N LEU A 28 6.76 17.37 8.06
CA LEU A 28 6.70 16.00 8.57
C LEU A 28 7.79 15.71 9.61
N CYS A 29 9.03 16.13 9.35
CA CYS A 29 10.13 15.98 10.29
C CYS A 29 9.90 16.73 11.61
N ARG A 30 9.32 17.94 11.55
CA ARG A 30 8.93 18.70 12.76
C ARG A 30 7.84 17.95 13.53
N ALA A 31 6.78 17.52 12.85
CA ALA A 31 5.69 16.79 13.49
C ALA A 31 6.17 15.47 14.12
N TYR A 32 7.11 14.77 13.47
CA TYR A 32 7.69 13.56 14.03
C TYR A 32 8.57 13.84 15.26
N ARG A 33 9.32 14.94 15.28
CA ARG A 33 10.06 15.36 16.47
C ARG A 33 9.17 15.63 17.67
N ASP A 34 8.03 16.30 17.41
CA ASP A 34 7.14 16.75 18.48
C ASP A 34 6.25 15.59 19.00
N TYR A 35 5.81 14.70 18.10
CA TYR A 35 4.78 13.69 18.39
C TYR A 35 5.17 12.25 18.01
N GLY A 36 6.39 12.01 17.53
CA GLY A 36 6.82 10.67 17.10
C GLY A 36 6.77 9.61 18.20
N TYR A 37 6.86 10.01 19.46
CA TYR A 37 6.68 9.12 20.59
C TYR A 37 5.29 8.47 20.62
N LEU A 38 4.24 9.16 20.14
CA LEU A 38 2.90 8.59 20.00
C LEU A 38 2.85 7.48 18.96
N ALA A 39 3.61 7.62 17.87
CA ALA A 39 3.68 6.59 16.81
C ALA A 39 4.39 5.31 17.27
N GLN A 40 5.22 5.39 18.32
CA GLN A 40 5.92 4.25 18.89
C GLN A 40 5.09 3.49 19.94
N MET A 41 3.95 4.05 20.37
CA MET A 41 3.06 3.42 21.33
C MET A 41 2.27 2.30 20.65
N HIS A 42 2.46 1.08 21.11
CA HIS A 42 1.75 -0.07 20.55
C HIS A 42 0.32 -0.14 21.09
N ILE A 43 -0.67 -0.13 20.19
CA ILE A 43 -2.09 -0.04 20.57
C ILE A 43 -2.54 -1.21 21.46
N VAL A 44 -2.05 -2.43 21.18
CA VAL A 44 -2.46 -3.64 21.91
C VAL A 44 -2.00 -3.61 23.37
N ASP A 45 -0.81 -3.05 23.63
CA ASP A 45 -0.19 -3.00 24.95
C ASP A 45 -0.33 -1.63 25.62
N PHE A 46 -1.11 -0.73 25.03
CA PHE A 46 -1.14 0.69 25.38
C PHE A 46 -1.27 0.94 26.91
N PHE A 47 -2.22 0.27 27.54
CA PHE A 47 -2.43 0.41 28.98
C PHE A 47 -1.45 -0.44 29.82
N VAL A 48 -1.16 -1.66 29.39
CA VAL A 48 -0.26 -2.59 30.10
C VAL A 48 1.17 -2.07 30.13
N SER A 49 1.63 -1.48 29.03
CA SER A 49 2.96 -0.86 28.93
C SER A 49 3.02 0.54 29.53
N GLY A 50 1.92 1.04 30.10
CA GLY A 50 1.88 2.34 30.76
C GLY A 50 1.96 3.54 29.80
N HIS A 51 1.67 3.35 28.50
CA HIS A 51 1.70 4.43 27.50
C HIS A 51 0.71 5.55 27.83
N TRP A 52 -0.42 5.23 28.47
CA TRP A 52 -1.36 6.23 28.96
C TRP A 52 -0.68 7.31 29.81
N LYS A 53 0.21 6.90 30.72
CA LYS A 53 0.96 7.82 31.61
C LYS A 53 2.02 8.66 30.89
N GLN A 54 2.35 8.32 29.65
CA GLN A 54 3.30 9.08 28.83
C GLN A 54 2.60 10.21 28.04
N LEU A 55 1.28 10.21 28.00
CA LEU A 55 0.53 11.34 27.41
C LEU A 55 0.65 12.58 28.30
N PRO A 56 0.57 13.80 27.74
CA PRO A 56 0.47 15.02 28.51
C PRO A 56 -0.66 14.93 29.54
N LEU A 57 -0.42 15.40 30.76
CA LEU A 57 -1.41 15.27 31.85
C LEU A 57 -2.76 15.88 31.48
N GLU A 58 -2.77 17.03 30.83
CA GLU A 58 -4.00 17.70 30.36
C GLU A 58 -4.78 16.86 29.34
N TRP A 59 -4.09 15.97 28.55
CA TRP A 59 -4.77 15.05 27.67
C TRP A 59 -5.39 13.89 28.43
N GLN A 60 -4.68 13.37 29.45
CA GLN A 60 -5.20 12.32 30.32
C GLN A 60 -6.47 12.83 31.05
N GLU A 61 -6.40 14.01 31.66
CA GLU A 61 -7.53 14.63 32.34
C GLU A 61 -8.72 14.88 31.42
N TYR A 62 -8.46 15.31 30.18
CA TYR A 62 -9.50 15.51 29.17
C TYR A 62 -10.21 14.22 28.77
N PHE A 63 -9.47 13.14 28.56
CA PHE A 63 -10.04 11.84 28.18
C PHE A 63 -10.63 11.04 29.36
N ASP A 64 -10.17 11.29 30.57
CA ASP A 64 -10.70 10.65 31.80
C ASP A 64 -11.94 11.38 32.35
N ASN A 65 -12.34 12.48 31.76
CA ASN A 65 -13.54 13.21 32.18
C ASN A 65 -14.78 12.36 31.93
N GLU A 66 -15.64 12.22 32.95
CA GLU A 66 -16.90 11.47 32.87
C GLU A 66 -17.86 12.00 31.78
N ASP A 67 -17.76 13.28 31.46
CA ASP A 67 -18.54 13.94 30.41
C ASP A 67 -17.91 13.79 29.01
N PHE A 68 -16.80 13.05 28.87
CA PHE A 68 -16.13 12.87 27.60
C PHE A 68 -16.99 12.07 26.62
N ASP A 69 -17.32 12.70 25.48
CA ASP A 69 -18.11 12.06 24.44
C ASP A 69 -17.23 11.26 23.47
N ILE A 70 -17.39 9.93 23.49
CA ILE A 70 -16.70 9.03 22.56
C ILE A 70 -17.03 9.35 21.08
N ALA A 71 -18.23 9.86 20.79
CA ALA A 71 -18.58 10.30 19.44
C ALA A 71 -17.71 11.49 19.00
N GLY A 72 -17.39 12.39 19.91
CA GLY A 72 -16.46 13.49 19.68
C GLY A 72 -15.04 13.04 19.33
N LEU A 73 -14.61 11.87 19.82
CA LEU A 73 -13.32 11.27 19.42
C LEU A 73 -13.32 10.84 17.94
N ILE A 74 -14.45 10.33 17.46
CA ILE A 74 -14.59 9.96 16.03
C ILE A 74 -14.54 11.21 15.15
N ASP A 75 -15.21 12.28 15.56
CA ASP A 75 -15.20 13.55 14.84
C ASP A 75 -13.80 14.19 14.86
N MET A 76 -13.10 14.11 15.97
CA MET A 76 -11.71 14.54 16.10
C MET A 76 -10.81 13.75 15.12
N ALA A 77 -10.94 12.43 15.06
CA ALA A 77 -10.13 11.57 14.23
C ALA A 77 -10.50 11.62 12.73
N SER A 78 -11.74 11.96 12.38
CA SER A 78 -12.24 11.94 11.01
C SER A 78 -12.32 13.28 10.33
N ALA A 79 -12.53 14.37 11.08
CA ALA A 79 -12.80 15.70 10.56
C ALA A 79 -11.99 16.84 11.23
N ALA A 80 -11.05 16.51 12.12
CA ALA A 80 -10.32 17.48 12.95
C ALA A 80 -11.23 18.40 13.78
N THR A 81 -12.47 17.98 14.02
CA THR A 81 -13.42 18.73 14.83
C THR A 81 -13.15 18.46 16.31
N VAL A 82 -12.82 19.49 17.05
CA VAL A 82 -12.44 19.39 18.46
C VAL A 82 -13.54 19.96 19.33
N ALA A 83 -13.99 19.18 20.32
CA ALA A 83 -15.03 19.58 21.23
C ALA A 83 -14.62 20.79 22.11
N PRO A 84 -15.58 21.55 22.63
CA PRO A 84 -15.31 22.55 23.66
C PRO A 84 -14.60 21.93 24.87
N GLY A 85 -13.64 22.64 25.46
CA GLY A 85 -12.87 22.15 26.61
C GLY A 85 -11.65 21.28 26.23
N CYS A 86 -11.44 20.98 24.95
CA CYS A 86 -10.24 20.30 24.51
C CYS A 86 -8.98 21.11 24.79
N PRO A 87 -7.94 20.54 25.43
CA PRO A 87 -6.66 21.21 25.66
C PRO A 87 -6.05 21.77 24.37
N GLU A 88 -5.43 22.94 24.46
CA GLU A 88 -4.87 23.62 23.29
C GLU A 88 -3.76 22.80 22.61
N SER A 89 -2.94 22.09 23.38
CA SER A 89 -1.91 21.23 22.85
C SER A 89 -2.49 20.04 22.07
N LEU A 90 -3.60 19.44 22.54
CA LEU A 90 -4.30 18.38 21.83
C LEU A 90 -4.95 18.89 20.55
N ARG A 91 -5.55 20.08 20.62
CA ARG A 91 -6.11 20.78 19.45
C ARG A 91 -5.04 21.02 18.39
N THR A 92 -3.90 21.54 18.80
CA THR A 92 -2.75 21.81 17.93
C THR A 92 -2.26 20.53 17.27
N TYR A 93 -2.11 19.44 18.04
CA TYR A 93 -1.74 18.13 17.52
C TYR A 93 -2.73 17.66 16.43
N VAL A 94 -4.02 17.67 16.73
CA VAL A 94 -5.06 17.22 15.79
C VAL A 94 -5.03 18.02 14.50
N GLN A 95 -4.99 19.34 14.60
CA GLN A 95 -4.95 20.24 13.43
C GLN A 95 -3.68 20.02 12.59
N GLN A 96 -2.54 19.87 13.24
CA GLN A 96 -1.26 19.62 12.58
C GLN A 96 -1.25 18.30 11.84
N MET A 97 -1.75 17.22 12.47
CA MET A 97 -1.84 15.91 11.84
C MET A 97 -2.78 15.92 10.62
N PHE A 98 -3.88 16.68 10.70
CA PHE A 98 -4.78 16.82 9.55
C PHE A 98 -4.18 17.64 8.41
N ALA A 99 -3.48 18.73 8.72
CA ALA A 99 -2.79 19.55 7.70
C ALA A 99 -1.71 18.77 6.94
N LEU A 100 -1.13 17.75 7.56
CA LEU A 100 -0.12 16.88 6.97
C LEU A 100 -0.69 15.73 6.15
N GLN A 101 -2.00 15.48 6.21
CA GLN A 101 -2.60 14.35 5.50
C GLN A 101 -2.74 14.64 4.01
N PHE A 102 -2.37 13.65 3.19
CA PHE A 102 -2.73 13.69 1.78
C PHE A 102 -4.25 13.71 1.59
N PRO A 103 -4.76 14.45 0.58
CA PRO A 103 -6.18 14.44 0.27
C PRO A 103 -6.69 13.03 0.03
N ARG A 104 -7.68 12.59 0.81
CA ARG A 104 -8.31 11.28 0.68
C ARG A 104 -9.46 11.25 -0.33
N THR A 105 -9.71 12.36 -1.01
CA THR A 105 -10.69 12.42 -2.09
C THR A 105 -10.19 11.58 -3.26
N LYS A 106 -11.11 10.84 -3.90
CA LYS A 106 -10.85 10.23 -5.19
C LYS A 106 -10.60 11.35 -6.20
N THR A 107 -9.42 11.95 -6.14
CA THR A 107 -8.98 12.87 -7.19
C THR A 107 -8.91 12.04 -8.46
N ARG A 108 -9.81 12.32 -9.39
CA ARG A 108 -9.64 11.86 -10.77
C ARG A 108 -8.24 12.30 -11.17
N ALA A 109 -7.37 11.33 -11.38
CA ALA A 109 -6.02 11.56 -11.83
C ALA A 109 -6.04 12.56 -12.99
N LYS A 110 -5.43 13.73 -12.80
CA LYS A 110 -5.09 14.67 -13.88
C LYS A 110 -3.60 14.50 -14.16
N PRO A 111 -3.17 14.87 -15.33
CA PRO A 111 -3.22 14.22 -16.62
C PRO A 111 -1.85 13.71 -17.03
N GLY A 112 -1.82 12.54 -17.45
CA GLY A 112 -0.74 11.78 -18.10
C GLY A 112 -1.22 10.38 -18.41
N VAL A 113 -2.18 9.90 -17.62
CA VAL A 113 -2.96 8.69 -17.90
C VAL A 113 -4.40 9.16 -18.06
N ASP A 114 -4.85 9.33 -19.29
CA ASP A 114 -6.23 9.70 -19.59
C ASP A 114 -7.14 8.51 -19.28
N ILE A 115 -7.58 8.43 -18.02
CA ILE A 115 -8.60 7.46 -17.58
C ILE A 115 -10.01 7.91 -18.06
N SER A 116 -10.15 9.14 -18.56
CA SER A 116 -11.44 9.70 -18.93
C SER A 116 -12.04 9.06 -20.19
N ASN A 117 -11.23 8.54 -21.09
CA ASN A 117 -11.69 7.79 -22.26
C ASN A 117 -12.15 6.36 -21.93
N GLN A 118 -11.93 5.88 -20.69
CA GLN A 118 -12.41 4.55 -20.27
C GLN A 118 -13.83 4.56 -19.67
N LYS A 119 -14.52 5.72 -19.60
CA LYS A 119 -15.91 5.77 -19.14
C LYS A 119 -16.90 5.02 -20.04
N GLN A 120 -16.49 4.55 -21.21
CA GLN A 120 -17.29 3.72 -22.09
C GLN A 120 -16.82 2.25 -22.16
N GLN A 121 -15.65 1.91 -21.62
CA GLN A 121 -15.39 0.50 -21.35
C GLN A 121 -16.14 0.15 -20.06
N GLN A 122 -17.19 -0.62 -20.22
CA GLN A 122 -17.99 -1.23 -19.17
C GLN A 122 -17.12 -1.50 -17.96
N GLN A 123 -17.51 -0.96 -16.78
CA GLN A 123 -17.03 -1.48 -15.51
C GLN A 123 -17.28 -2.99 -15.56
N THR A 124 -16.29 -3.74 -15.98
CA THR A 124 -16.34 -5.19 -16.01
C THR A 124 -16.43 -5.60 -14.54
N GLN A 125 -17.67 -5.82 -14.09
CA GLN A 125 -17.89 -6.34 -12.75
C GLN A 125 -17.12 -7.64 -12.67
N ILE A 126 -16.11 -7.67 -11.80
CA ILE A 126 -15.32 -8.88 -11.60
C ILE A 126 -16.28 -9.98 -11.14
N PRO A 127 -16.41 -11.07 -11.90
CA PRO A 127 -17.36 -12.12 -11.57
C PRO A 127 -17.08 -12.69 -10.16
N LYS A 128 -18.14 -13.03 -9.45
CA LYS A 128 -18.10 -13.57 -8.06
C LYS A 128 -17.14 -14.77 -7.89
N TYR A 129 -16.86 -15.48 -8.95
CA TYR A 129 -15.96 -16.64 -8.95
C TYR A 129 -14.52 -16.29 -8.55
N PHE A 130 -14.08 -15.07 -8.89
CA PHE A 130 -12.72 -14.60 -8.59
C PHE A 130 -12.57 -14.08 -7.16
N LEU A 131 -13.68 -13.80 -6.50
CA LEU A 131 -13.72 -13.11 -5.21
C LEU A 131 -13.81 -14.06 -4.01
N GLY A 132 -13.78 -15.37 -4.26
CA GLY A 132 -13.87 -16.39 -3.22
C GLY A 132 -12.74 -16.26 -2.19
N GLY A 133 -13.08 -16.31 -0.90
CA GLY A 133 -12.13 -16.25 0.22
C GLY A 133 -11.72 -14.85 0.66
N MET A 134 -12.24 -13.80 0.03
CA MET A 134 -11.95 -12.43 0.40
C MET A 134 -12.96 -11.86 1.37
N SER A 135 -12.49 -11.11 2.39
CA SER A 135 -13.36 -10.24 3.19
C SER A 135 -13.88 -9.08 2.33
N PRO A 136 -14.98 -8.40 2.74
CA PRO A 136 -15.50 -7.25 2.00
C PRO A 136 -14.45 -6.14 1.78
N LYS A 137 -13.61 -5.87 2.78
CA LYS A 137 -12.49 -4.92 2.67
C LYS A 137 -11.49 -5.37 1.60
N LYS A 138 -11.02 -6.62 1.67
CA LYS A 138 -10.06 -7.17 0.70
C LYS A 138 -10.63 -7.18 -0.71
N HIS A 139 -11.93 -7.45 -0.86
CA HIS A 139 -12.61 -7.37 -2.13
C HIS A 139 -12.51 -5.97 -2.75
N ALA A 140 -12.85 -4.91 -1.99
CA ALA A 140 -12.77 -3.54 -2.46
C ALA A 140 -11.32 -3.16 -2.87
N GLU A 141 -10.33 -3.51 -2.03
CA GLU A 141 -8.91 -3.25 -2.30
C GLU A 141 -8.45 -3.92 -3.61
N VAL A 142 -8.74 -5.21 -3.78
CA VAL A 142 -8.31 -5.98 -4.96
C VAL A 142 -8.98 -5.50 -6.24
N VAL A 143 -10.28 -5.17 -6.20
CA VAL A 143 -11.02 -4.68 -7.37
C VAL A 143 -10.45 -3.33 -7.84
N GLU A 144 -10.35 -2.36 -6.96
CA GLU A 144 -9.84 -1.03 -7.31
C GLU A 144 -8.39 -1.10 -7.81
N LEU A 145 -7.53 -1.85 -7.12
CA LEU A 145 -6.13 -1.97 -7.49
C LEU A 145 -5.95 -2.71 -8.82
N SER A 146 -6.73 -3.76 -9.09
CA SER A 146 -6.65 -4.49 -10.34
C SER A 146 -7.03 -3.63 -11.55
N GLN A 147 -8.00 -2.73 -11.41
CA GLN A 147 -8.37 -1.77 -12.45
C GLN A 147 -7.24 -0.79 -12.76
N LEU A 148 -6.58 -0.27 -11.72
CA LEU A 148 -5.42 0.62 -11.88
C LEU A 148 -4.27 -0.11 -12.57
N ILE A 149 -3.91 -1.30 -12.09
CA ILE A 149 -2.83 -2.11 -12.67
C ILE A 149 -3.09 -2.39 -14.15
N ASN A 150 -4.34 -2.74 -14.50
CA ASN A 150 -4.70 -2.96 -15.89
C ASN A 150 -4.55 -1.72 -16.76
N SER A 151 -5.02 -0.59 -16.26
CA SER A 151 -4.88 0.68 -16.97
C SER A 151 -3.41 0.99 -17.24
N VAL A 152 -2.55 0.81 -16.24
CA VAL A 152 -1.09 1.02 -16.37
C VAL A 152 -0.48 0.00 -17.33
N ALA A 153 -0.85 -1.28 -17.26
CA ALA A 153 -0.35 -2.32 -18.14
C ALA A 153 -0.71 -2.05 -19.61
N VAL A 154 -1.94 -1.63 -19.88
CA VAL A 154 -2.39 -1.24 -21.24
C VAL A 154 -1.60 -0.03 -21.74
N ASN A 155 -1.47 1.03 -20.94
CA ASN A 155 -0.78 2.25 -21.34
C ASN A 155 0.72 2.03 -21.56
N THR A 156 1.33 1.10 -20.85
CA THR A 156 2.75 0.76 -21.01
C THR A 156 3.00 -0.36 -22.03
N GLY A 157 1.95 -1.00 -22.54
CA GLY A 157 2.03 -2.19 -23.40
C GLY A 157 2.60 -3.41 -22.68
N CYS A 158 2.56 -3.43 -21.36
CA CYS A 158 3.16 -4.49 -20.55
C CYS A 158 2.22 -5.68 -20.42
N ARG A 159 2.72 -6.89 -20.75
CA ARG A 159 1.97 -8.14 -20.63
C ARG A 159 2.50 -9.07 -19.56
N ARG A 160 3.57 -8.70 -18.89
CA ARG A 160 4.21 -9.46 -17.82
C ARG A 160 4.10 -8.68 -16.54
N ILE A 161 3.50 -9.27 -15.51
CA ILE A 161 3.22 -8.61 -14.25
C ILE A 161 3.70 -9.52 -13.12
N ALA A 162 4.58 -8.99 -12.26
CA ALA A 162 4.99 -9.66 -11.04
C ALA A 162 4.28 -9.05 -9.84
N ASP A 163 3.49 -9.87 -9.15
CA ASP A 163 2.79 -9.56 -7.90
C ASP A 163 3.69 -9.96 -6.72
N VAL A 164 4.26 -8.98 -6.06
CA VAL A 164 5.26 -9.15 -5.01
C VAL A 164 4.62 -9.06 -3.63
N GLY A 165 4.80 -10.12 -2.83
CA GLY A 165 4.03 -10.30 -1.60
C GLY A 165 2.60 -10.76 -1.90
N ALA A 166 2.46 -11.68 -2.86
CA ALA A 166 1.16 -12.09 -3.40
C ALA A 166 0.23 -12.77 -2.39
N GLY A 167 0.77 -13.32 -1.30
CA GLY A 167 0.01 -13.99 -0.24
C GLY A 167 -0.87 -15.11 -0.80
N GLN A 168 -2.17 -15.05 -0.51
CA GLN A 168 -3.18 -15.99 -1.02
C GLN A 168 -3.51 -15.82 -2.52
N GLY A 169 -2.75 -15.00 -3.26
CA GLY A 169 -2.91 -14.80 -4.70
C GLY A 169 -4.23 -14.14 -5.11
N TYR A 170 -4.84 -13.35 -4.24
CA TYR A 170 -6.12 -12.70 -4.54
C TYR A 170 -6.01 -11.71 -5.70
N LEU A 171 -5.02 -10.82 -5.63
CA LEU A 171 -4.76 -9.83 -6.68
C LEU A 171 -4.30 -10.53 -7.96
N THR A 172 -3.34 -11.42 -7.87
CA THR A 172 -2.80 -12.21 -9.00
C THR A 172 -3.92 -12.90 -9.76
N ARG A 173 -4.83 -13.58 -9.05
CA ARG A 173 -5.95 -14.31 -9.65
C ARG A 173 -6.92 -13.39 -10.39
N VAL A 174 -7.22 -12.23 -9.82
CA VAL A 174 -8.09 -11.24 -10.48
C VAL A 174 -7.39 -10.69 -11.72
N LEU A 175 -6.12 -10.35 -11.64
CA LEU A 175 -5.34 -9.88 -12.79
C LEU A 175 -5.27 -10.91 -13.92
N ALA A 176 -5.09 -12.19 -13.59
CA ALA A 176 -4.98 -13.25 -14.58
C ALA A 176 -6.28 -13.50 -15.34
N TYR A 177 -7.41 -13.48 -14.63
CA TYR A 177 -8.66 -14.03 -15.16
C TYR A 177 -9.73 -12.99 -15.45
N ALA A 178 -9.80 -11.92 -14.67
CA ALA A 178 -10.76 -10.84 -14.89
C ALA A 178 -10.39 -9.96 -16.08
N ASN A 179 -9.13 -9.98 -16.50
CA ASN A 179 -8.55 -9.16 -17.56
C ASN A 179 -8.21 -10.00 -18.79
N SER A 180 -9.08 -10.91 -19.15
CA SER A 180 -8.89 -11.87 -20.25
C SER A 180 -8.46 -11.27 -21.58
N SER A 181 -8.79 -9.99 -21.84
CA SER A 181 -8.40 -9.30 -23.06
C SER A 181 -6.91 -9.04 -23.21
N SER A 182 -6.14 -8.98 -22.11
CA SER A 182 -4.72 -8.62 -22.14
C SER A 182 -3.79 -9.82 -22.29
N LYS A 183 -4.23 -11.06 -22.00
CA LYS A 183 -3.38 -12.28 -21.98
C LYS A 183 -2.10 -12.07 -21.17
N ALA A 184 -2.20 -11.40 -20.03
CA ALA A 184 -1.04 -11.12 -19.18
C ALA A 184 -0.48 -12.41 -18.55
N GLU A 185 0.84 -12.51 -18.52
CA GLU A 185 1.59 -13.52 -17.78
C GLU A 185 1.85 -13.00 -16.36
N LEU A 186 1.46 -13.75 -15.36
CA LEU A 186 1.52 -13.35 -13.95
C LEU A 186 2.56 -14.19 -13.22
N LEU A 187 3.42 -13.52 -12.47
CA LEU A 187 4.32 -14.12 -11.50
C LEU A 187 3.88 -13.71 -10.10
N ALA A 188 3.44 -14.66 -9.30
CA ALA A 188 3.11 -14.48 -7.90
C ALA A 188 4.32 -14.86 -7.05
N ILE A 189 4.88 -13.91 -6.32
CA ILE A 189 6.05 -14.10 -5.46
C ILE A 189 5.65 -13.92 -4.00
N ASP A 190 5.93 -14.92 -3.17
CA ASP A 190 5.78 -14.81 -1.72
C ASP A 190 6.87 -15.62 -1.01
N HIS A 191 7.24 -15.22 0.20
CA HIS A 191 8.23 -15.93 0.99
C HIS A 191 7.62 -17.09 1.80
N ASP A 192 6.33 -17.03 2.06
CA ASP A 192 5.62 -18.04 2.85
C ASP A 192 5.02 -19.11 1.93
N TRP A 193 5.61 -20.29 1.97
CA TRP A 193 5.13 -21.44 1.20
C TRP A 193 3.68 -21.83 1.54
N LYS A 194 3.20 -21.55 2.75
CA LYS A 194 1.80 -21.83 3.15
C LYS A 194 0.85 -20.91 2.40
N GLN A 195 1.24 -19.65 2.24
CA GLN A 195 0.47 -18.67 1.47
C GLN A 195 0.42 -19.07 -0.02
N ALA A 196 1.56 -19.38 -0.60
CA ALA A 196 1.64 -19.82 -1.99
C ALA A 196 0.80 -21.08 -2.26
N ARG A 197 0.90 -22.09 -1.38
CA ARG A 197 0.05 -23.28 -1.47
C ARG A 197 -1.44 -22.99 -1.30
N GLY A 198 -1.78 -22.01 -0.47
CA GLY A 198 -3.15 -21.49 -0.36
C GLY A 198 -3.61 -20.86 -1.68
N ALA A 199 -2.75 -20.04 -2.30
CA ALA A 199 -3.03 -19.39 -3.58
C ALA A 199 -3.30 -20.40 -4.70
N GLU A 200 -2.48 -21.47 -4.80
CA GLU A 200 -2.68 -22.57 -5.76
C GLU A 200 -4.05 -23.24 -5.59
N LYS A 201 -4.43 -23.58 -4.35
CA LYS A 201 -5.74 -24.17 -4.04
C LYS A 201 -6.91 -23.24 -4.43
N TYR A 202 -6.78 -21.94 -4.14
CA TYR A 202 -7.79 -20.97 -4.55
C TYR A 202 -7.86 -20.82 -6.07
N GLN A 203 -6.72 -20.87 -6.74
CA GLN A 203 -6.63 -20.88 -8.20
C GLN A 203 -7.34 -22.09 -8.79
N GLU A 204 -7.03 -23.29 -8.34
CA GLU A 204 -7.69 -24.53 -8.78
C GLU A 204 -9.20 -24.50 -8.56
N SER A 205 -9.63 -24.04 -7.36
CA SER A 205 -11.05 -23.89 -7.04
C SER A 205 -11.75 -22.89 -7.96
N THR A 206 -11.09 -21.79 -8.28
CA THR A 206 -11.62 -20.75 -9.19
C THR A 206 -11.74 -21.32 -10.60
N LEU A 207 -10.70 -21.98 -11.12
CA LEU A 207 -10.73 -22.61 -12.44
C LEU A 207 -11.83 -23.67 -12.55
N LYS A 208 -12.01 -24.49 -11.51
CA LYS A 208 -13.10 -25.47 -11.46
C LYS A 208 -14.48 -24.82 -11.53
N ARG A 209 -14.68 -23.70 -10.86
CA ARG A 209 -15.95 -22.93 -10.89
C ARG A 209 -16.18 -22.29 -12.26
N LEU A 210 -15.14 -21.78 -12.91
CA LEU A 210 -15.24 -21.17 -14.24
C LEU A 210 -15.58 -22.18 -15.33
N LYS A 211 -15.15 -23.44 -15.19
CA LYS A 211 -15.55 -24.55 -16.08
C LYS A 211 -17.00 -24.99 -15.84
N GLY A 212 -17.62 -24.58 -14.74
CA GLY A 212 -18.93 -25.05 -14.31
C GLY A 212 -20.12 -24.46 -15.11
N PRO A 213 -21.30 -25.10 -15.01
CA PRO A 213 -22.49 -24.67 -15.75
C PRO A 213 -22.97 -23.27 -15.38
N ARG A 214 -22.76 -22.86 -14.12
CA ARG A 214 -23.14 -21.55 -13.63
C ARG A 214 -22.34 -20.42 -14.30
N ALA A 215 -21.04 -20.61 -14.50
CA ALA A 215 -20.22 -19.62 -15.18
C ALA A 215 -20.64 -19.45 -16.64
N ARG A 216 -20.98 -20.54 -17.31
CA ARG A 216 -21.51 -20.51 -18.68
C ARG A 216 -22.86 -19.80 -18.77
N ALA A 217 -23.74 -20.01 -17.79
CA ALA A 217 -25.03 -19.33 -17.71
C ALA A 217 -24.86 -17.82 -17.48
N ASP A 218 -23.80 -17.41 -16.79
CA ASP A 218 -23.42 -15.99 -16.58
C ASP A 218 -22.64 -15.40 -17.78
N GLY A 219 -22.51 -16.13 -18.90
CA GLY A 219 -21.86 -15.66 -20.13
C GLY A 219 -20.34 -15.77 -20.12
N PHE A 220 -19.73 -16.50 -19.17
CA PHE A 220 -18.29 -16.71 -19.15
C PHE A 220 -17.89 -17.85 -20.09
N GLU A 221 -17.09 -17.53 -21.09
CA GLU A 221 -16.49 -18.53 -21.97
C GLU A 221 -15.16 -19.02 -21.41
N TRP A 222 -15.05 -20.36 -21.29
CA TRP A 222 -13.83 -20.99 -20.84
C TRP A 222 -12.76 -20.95 -21.94
N ASP A 223 -11.55 -20.53 -21.58
CA ASP A 223 -10.36 -20.56 -22.42
C ASP A 223 -9.28 -21.37 -21.71
N ASP A 224 -8.79 -22.44 -22.33
CA ASP A 224 -7.76 -23.30 -21.75
C ASP A 224 -6.43 -22.57 -21.52
N SER A 225 -6.18 -21.46 -22.21
CA SER A 225 -5.01 -20.62 -21.98
C SER A 225 -5.01 -19.93 -20.59
N LEU A 226 -6.16 -19.92 -19.90
CA LEU A 226 -6.26 -19.40 -18.53
C LEU A 226 -5.46 -20.23 -17.52
N THR A 227 -5.22 -21.50 -17.79
CA THR A 227 -4.54 -22.42 -16.84
C THR A 227 -3.05 -22.12 -16.67
N SER A 228 -2.42 -21.53 -17.68
CA SER A 228 -0.96 -21.33 -17.74
C SER A 228 -0.49 -19.90 -17.45
N ARG A 229 -1.40 -19.02 -17.01
CA ARG A 229 -1.09 -17.58 -16.87
C ARG A 229 -0.45 -17.18 -15.56
N ILE A 230 -0.47 -18.03 -14.55
CA ILE A 230 0.10 -17.73 -13.24
C ILE A 230 1.23 -18.71 -12.95
N THR A 231 2.40 -18.17 -12.71
CA THR A 231 3.54 -18.87 -12.13
C THR A 231 3.66 -18.47 -10.67
N HIS A 232 3.76 -19.44 -9.76
CA HIS A 232 4.03 -19.18 -8.34
C HIS A 232 5.50 -19.44 -8.05
N ASP A 233 6.17 -18.51 -7.40
CA ASP A 233 7.54 -18.67 -6.92
C ASP A 233 7.58 -18.39 -5.42
N VAL A 234 8.10 -19.35 -4.66
CA VAL A 234 8.23 -19.26 -3.20
C VAL A 234 9.67 -18.94 -2.89
N GLN A 235 9.95 -17.67 -2.78
CA GLN A 235 11.28 -17.21 -2.47
C GLN A 235 11.27 -16.00 -1.53
N ALA A 236 12.11 -16.06 -0.49
CA ALA A 236 12.42 -14.87 0.28
C ALA A 236 13.27 -13.93 -0.61
N ILE A 237 12.77 -12.72 -0.81
CA ILE A 237 13.53 -11.69 -1.52
C ILE A 237 14.58 -11.16 -0.56
N ASP A 238 15.85 -11.32 -0.93
CA ASP A 238 16.92 -10.67 -0.19
C ASP A 238 16.88 -9.16 -0.43
N MET A 239 16.44 -8.43 0.59
CA MET A 239 16.29 -6.98 0.55
C MET A 239 17.61 -6.24 0.37
N GLN A 240 18.74 -6.90 0.66
CA GLN A 240 20.08 -6.34 0.52
C GLN A 240 20.70 -6.66 -0.85
N ALA A 241 20.22 -7.71 -1.52
CA ALA A 241 20.76 -8.13 -2.82
C ALA A 241 20.21 -7.25 -3.94
N THR A 242 21.07 -6.42 -4.51
CA THR A 242 20.75 -5.60 -5.67
C THR A 242 20.45 -6.49 -6.87
N GLY A 243 19.29 -6.29 -7.50
CA GLY A 243 18.89 -7.02 -8.72
C GLY A 243 18.20 -8.38 -8.51
N ALA A 244 18.23 -8.97 -7.31
CA ALA A 244 17.67 -10.30 -7.06
C ALA A 244 16.20 -10.46 -7.51
N LEU A 245 15.35 -9.49 -7.22
CA LEU A 245 13.95 -9.51 -7.67
C LEU A 245 13.83 -9.35 -9.20
N GLY A 246 14.68 -8.53 -9.81
CA GLY A 246 14.73 -8.38 -11.27
C GLY A 246 15.13 -9.66 -11.98
N ASP A 247 16.15 -10.35 -11.46
CA ASP A 247 16.61 -11.64 -11.99
C ASP A 247 15.55 -12.73 -11.81
N LEU A 248 14.85 -12.72 -10.68
CA LEU A 248 13.72 -13.62 -10.42
C LEU A 248 12.59 -13.40 -11.44
N CYS A 249 12.26 -12.16 -11.74
CA CYS A 249 11.28 -11.83 -12.79
C CYS A 249 11.74 -12.35 -14.15
N LYS A 250 12.98 -12.05 -14.56
CA LYS A 250 13.54 -12.54 -15.84
C LYS A 250 13.51 -14.05 -15.96
N LYS A 251 13.91 -14.77 -14.90
CA LYS A 251 13.90 -16.23 -14.84
C LYS A 251 12.51 -16.82 -15.07
N ASN A 252 11.46 -16.23 -14.47
CA ASN A 252 10.12 -16.82 -14.44
C ASN A 252 9.18 -16.32 -15.55
N ILE A 253 9.31 -15.08 -15.96
CA ILE A 253 8.44 -14.46 -16.99
C ILE A 253 9.22 -13.95 -18.20
N GLY A 254 10.50 -14.36 -18.31
CA GLY A 254 11.36 -14.11 -19.45
C GLY A 254 11.95 -12.70 -19.54
N ASP A 255 12.88 -12.54 -20.47
CA ASP A 255 13.52 -11.26 -20.75
C ASP A 255 12.54 -10.27 -21.40
N GLY A 256 12.68 -9.00 -21.06
CA GLY A 256 11.93 -7.92 -21.63
C GLY A 256 11.14 -7.12 -20.58
N ARG A 257 10.30 -6.22 -21.08
CA ARG A 257 9.55 -5.29 -20.20
C ARG A 257 8.52 -6.03 -19.34
N PHE A 258 8.54 -5.76 -18.06
CA PHE A 258 7.59 -6.27 -17.09
C PHE A 258 7.09 -5.15 -16.17
N MET A 259 6.06 -5.41 -15.43
CA MET A 259 5.48 -4.50 -14.43
C MET A 259 5.57 -5.16 -13.07
N LEU A 260 5.91 -4.37 -12.06
CA LEU A 260 5.87 -4.77 -10.66
C LEU A 260 4.57 -4.27 -10.03
N CYS A 261 3.92 -5.10 -9.24
CA CYS A 261 2.83 -4.68 -8.41
C CYS A 261 2.88 -5.36 -7.04
N GLY A 262 2.15 -4.83 -6.08
CA GLY A 262 2.01 -5.45 -4.78
C GLY A 262 0.92 -4.78 -3.95
N LEU A 263 0.05 -5.61 -3.39
CA LEU A 263 -0.95 -5.21 -2.42
C LEU A 263 -0.50 -5.72 -1.04
N HIS A 264 -0.16 -4.79 -0.15
CA HIS A 264 0.45 -5.08 1.14
C HIS A 264 1.91 -5.62 1.07
N ALA A 265 2.65 -5.26 0.03
CA ALA A 265 4.10 -5.42 0.01
C ALA A 265 4.74 -4.42 0.99
N CYS A 266 4.73 -4.76 2.29
CA CYS A 266 5.00 -3.83 3.38
C CYS A 266 6.46 -3.85 3.85
N GLY A 267 6.85 -2.80 4.59
CA GLY A 267 8.19 -2.66 5.15
C GLY A 267 9.27 -2.61 4.07
N ASP A 268 10.38 -3.24 4.30
CA ASP A 268 11.54 -3.27 3.39
C ASP A 268 11.23 -3.89 2.03
N LEU A 269 10.19 -4.72 1.93
CA LEU A 269 9.75 -5.29 0.67
C LEU A 269 9.33 -4.20 -0.33
N SER A 270 8.60 -3.16 0.12
CA SER A 270 8.25 -2.05 -0.77
C SER A 270 9.49 -1.28 -1.24
N SER A 271 10.46 -1.07 -0.37
CA SER A 271 11.73 -0.43 -0.72
C SER A 271 12.50 -1.24 -1.76
N ALA A 272 12.58 -2.57 -1.59
CA ALA A 272 13.22 -3.47 -2.54
C ALA A 272 12.53 -3.47 -3.92
N VAL A 273 11.20 -3.44 -3.96
CA VAL A 273 10.45 -3.35 -5.21
C VAL A 273 10.70 -2.04 -5.94
N LEU A 274 10.71 -0.91 -5.22
CA LEU A 274 11.01 0.40 -5.80
C LEU A 274 12.44 0.48 -6.33
N LYS A 275 13.41 -0.06 -5.60
CA LYS A 275 14.81 -0.17 -6.04
C LYS A 275 14.93 -1.01 -7.30
N THR A 276 14.27 -2.18 -7.33
CA THR A 276 14.24 -3.04 -8.52
C THR A 276 13.62 -2.31 -9.72
N PHE A 277 12.55 -1.54 -9.50
CA PHE A 277 11.96 -0.72 -10.57
C PHE A 277 12.95 0.29 -11.13
N ALA A 278 13.73 0.95 -10.27
CA ALA A 278 14.71 1.96 -10.69
C ALA A 278 15.89 1.35 -11.45
N GLU A 279 16.32 0.14 -11.09
CA GLU A 279 17.54 -0.50 -11.56
C GLU A 279 17.33 -1.56 -12.67
N SER A 280 16.06 -1.90 -13.02
CA SER A 280 15.73 -2.95 -14.00
C SER A 280 14.96 -2.42 -15.20
N ASP A 281 14.61 -3.32 -16.14
CA ASP A 281 13.77 -3.05 -17.31
C ASP A 281 12.26 -3.01 -16.98
N ALA A 282 11.89 -2.93 -15.71
CA ALA A 282 10.50 -2.79 -15.31
C ALA A 282 9.90 -1.52 -15.91
N ALA A 283 8.77 -1.67 -16.62
CA ALA A 283 8.11 -0.58 -17.34
C ALA A 283 7.27 0.30 -16.41
N ALA A 284 6.76 -0.29 -15.33
CA ALA A 284 5.91 0.38 -14.35
C ALA A 284 5.97 -0.34 -13.00
N VAL A 285 5.56 0.38 -11.96
CA VAL A 285 5.34 -0.16 -10.62
C VAL A 285 4.06 0.40 -10.05
N VAL A 286 3.25 -0.48 -9.41
CA VAL A 286 2.06 -0.09 -8.67
C VAL A 286 2.07 -0.79 -7.32
N LEU A 287 2.31 -0.04 -6.25
CA LEU A 287 2.40 -0.55 -4.89
C LEU A 287 1.40 0.12 -3.97
N VAL A 288 0.79 -0.67 -3.10
CA VAL A 288 -0.06 -0.20 -2.00
C VAL A 288 0.41 -0.84 -0.70
N PRO A 289 1.48 -0.31 -0.09
CA PRO A 289 1.95 -0.77 1.22
C PRO A 289 1.02 -0.28 2.32
N CYS A 290 0.92 -1.03 3.43
CA CYS A 290 0.10 -0.64 4.58
C CYS A 290 0.89 -0.49 5.89
N CYS A 291 2.13 -0.99 5.96
CA CYS A 291 2.94 -1.06 7.17
C CYS A 291 4.32 -0.40 6.94
N TYR A 292 4.34 0.93 6.86
CA TYR A 292 5.58 1.71 6.75
C TYR A 292 6.47 1.58 8.00
N ASN A 293 5.87 1.30 9.15
CA ASN A 293 6.57 1.08 10.42
C ASN A 293 7.49 -0.15 10.44
N HIS A 294 7.42 -0.99 9.41
CA HIS A 294 8.32 -2.13 9.20
C HIS A 294 9.48 -1.83 8.23
N ILE A 295 9.65 -0.58 7.81
CA ILE A 295 10.83 -0.16 7.05
C ILE A 295 11.99 -0.03 8.03
N THR A 296 13.10 -0.74 7.77
CA THR A 296 14.31 -0.64 8.58
C THR A 296 15.19 0.51 8.10
N GLU A 297 15.60 1.36 9.03
CA GLU A 297 16.54 2.44 8.75
C GLU A 297 17.98 1.95 9.06
N ASN A 298 18.85 2.00 8.05
CA ASN A 298 20.27 1.77 8.28
C ASN A 298 20.89 3.04 8.85
N ALA A 299 21.24 3.04 10.12
CA ALA A 299 21.84 4.17 10.85
C ALA A 299 23.12 4.77 10.20
N LYS A 300 23.63 4.18 9.12
CA LYS A 300 24.82 4.64 8.40
C LYS A 300 24.54 5.56 7.19
N GLN A 301 23.28 5.82 6.85
CA GLN A 301 22.90 6.63 5.68
C GLN A 301 22.13 7.92 6.02
N THR A 302 22.02 8.28 7.29
CA THR A 302 21.20 9.41 7.75
C THR A 302 22.03 10.67 8.04
N ASP A 303 22.87 11.10 7.11
CA ASP A 303 23.60 12.37 7.27
C ASP A 303 22.73 13.64 7.06
N SER A 304 21.42 13.51 6.81
CA SER A 304 20.54 14.66 6.62
C SER A 304 19.38 14.81 7.61
N CYS A 305 19.04 13.77 8.38
CA CYS A 305 18.03 13.84 9.46
C CYS A 305 18.53 13.28 10.80
N ALA A 306 19.78 12.81 10.90
CA ALA A 306 20.30 12.04 12.03
C ALA A 306 20.74 12.87 13.25
N ASP A 307 20.75 14.19 13.15
CA ASP A 307 21.10 15.05 14.29
C ASP A 307 19.89 15.47 15.14
N VAL A 308 18.78 14.76 15.03
CA VAL A 308 17.63 14.98 15.93
C VAL A 308 17.70 13.97 17.07
N PRO A 309 18.27 14.31 18.23
CA PRO A 309 18.18 13.45 19.40
C PRO A 309 16.70 13.28 19.71
N LEU A 310 16.23 12.03 19.69
CA LEU A 310 14.93 11.68 20.26
C LEU A 310 14.92 12.20 21.69
N ASN A 311 14.16 13.24 21.94
CA ASN A 311 14.04 13.82 23.26
C ASN A 311 13.33 12.78 24.14
N GLN A 312 14.12 12.07 24.96
CA GLN A 312 13.64 10.98 25.83
C GLN A 312 12.86 11.48 27.04
N SER A 313 12.54 12.75 27.10
CA SER A 313 11.76 13.32 28.18
C SER A 313 10.52 14.05 27.64
N ALA A 314 9.35 13.47 27.92
CA ALA A 314 8.11 14.23 27.86
C ALA A 314 8.27 15.51 28.67
N PRO A 315 7.81 16.68 28.20
CA PRO A 315 7.85 17.90 29.00
C PRO A 315 6.94 17.71 30.22
N GLY A 316 7.53 17.52 31.39
CA GLY A 316 6.77 17.50 32.64
C GLY A 316 7.16 16.49 33.72
N ALA A 317 8.05 15.53 33.47
CA ALA A 317 8.48 14.63 34.54
C ALA A 317 9.62 15.28 35.34
N GLN A 318 9.31 16.02 36.39
CA GLN A 318 10.27 16.31 37.46
C GLN A 318 10.33 15.11 38.40
N PRO A 319 11.56 14.70 38.85
CA PRO A 319 11.72 13.65 39.85
C PRO A 319 11.32 14.22 41.21
N GLY A 320 10.33 13.62 41.83
CA GLY A 320 9.98 13.79 43.24
C GLY A 320 10.26 12.50 43.97
#